data_4db415efe3d042809bc1c14ae493204a
#
_entry.id   4db415efe3d042809bc1c14ae493204a
#
_cell.length_a   1.000
_cell.length_b   1.000
_cell.length_c   1.000
_cell.angle_alpha   90.00
_cell.angle_beta   90.00
_cell.angle_gamma   90.00
#
_symmetry.space_group_name_H-M   'P 1'
#
loop_
_entity.id
_entity.type
_entity.pdbx_description
1 polymer ?
#
loop_
_entity_poly.entity_id
_entity_poly.type
_entity_poly.pdbx_seq_one_letter_code
_entity_poly.pdbx_strand_id
1 'polypeptide(L)'
;MSIPIRLAADIGGTFTDVVLESEAGFQSTKVLTTLNQPEIGVMQGIDELLRLSNIEPGQITHVIHGTTLGTNTVIERKGAKTAFLTTEGFRDILEMGYEKRYDHYDIYLEKPPPLVPRKYRLPVRERISAEGKVLVELDHNQVLQTIRFLKQEEIEAVAVGFLHAYAHPVHEQKVRDLILSELPGLSVCLSSEVCPEMREYDRFSTTCANAYIRPLVSGYLERLEKLFAEAGFGCSIHLMMSGGGWTNLQTASKFPIRLLESGPAGGAIMAAGGARECELDEVLSLDMGGTTAKICLIRDGVPESSRSFETARVYRDQKGSGLPLRVPVIELVEIGAGGGSFARVDAMKRIRVGPRSAGSEPGPASYGLGGGEPTVTDANLLLGNLNPEYFAGGKITLNLDLAEKAVSQKIAGMLEVDKHWSSLGSLETVEENMANAAKVHAVERGRVLNRHAMIAFGGGAPLHACRIARKLGIERVIIPKGAGVGSALGFLRAPMSFEVVRSFKTQFSHFELDQVNRILEEMSREAHSMNLQQNAGSCLLYTSPSPRDATLSRMPASA
;
A
#
# COMPACT_ATOMS: atom_id res chain seq x y z
N MET A 1 -12.65 -33.33 2.74
CA MET A 1 -12.98 -32.05 3.41
C MET A 1 -13.51 -31.12 2.33
N SER A 2 -14.69 -30.54 2.51
CA SER A 2 -15.22 -29.54 1.59
C SER A 2 -14.29 -28.33 1.52
N ILE A 3 -14.06 -27.78 0.35
CA ILE A 3 -13.25 -26.55 0.19
C ILE A 3 -14.00 -25.42 0.88
N PRO A 4 -13.35 -24.64 1.77
CA PRO A 4 -13.99 -23.53 2.47
C PRO A 4 -14.47 -22.48 1.45
N ILE A 5 -15.67 -21.96 1.65
CA ILE A 5 -16.17 -20.85 0.84
C ILE A 5 -15.55 -19.56 1.37
N ARG A 6 -14.76 -18.87 0.52
CA ARG A 6 -14.00 -17.69 0.90
C ARG A 6 -14.35 -16.51 0.01
N LEU A 7 -14.35 -15.32 0.59
CA LEU A 7 -14.67 -14.09 -0.08
C LEU A 7 -13.51 -13.11 0.05
N ALA A 8 -13.17 -12.44 -1.05
CA ALA A 8 -12.21 -11.33 -1.04
C ALA A 8 -12.82 -10.08 -1.66
N ALA A 9 -12.53 -8.92 -1.06
CA ALA A 9 -12.93 -7.62 -1.59
C ALA A 9 -11.74 -6.65 -1.58
N ASP A 10 -11.41 -6.08 -2.74
CA ASP A 10 -10.36 -5.07 -2.90
C ASP A 10 -10.95 -3.74 -3.35
N ILE A 11 -10.80 -2.71 -2.52
CA ILE A 11 -11.19 -1.35 -2.88
C ILE A 11 -10.06 -0.68 -3.62
N GLY A 12 -10.24 -0.53 -4.93
CA GLY A 12 -9.36 0.30 -5.75
C GLY A 12 -9.85 1.73 -5.90
N GLY A 13 -9.05 2.59 -6.53
CA GLY A 13 -9.41 4.00 -6.75
C GLY A 13 -10.58 4.23 -7.74
N THR A 14 -10.89 3.24 -8.58
CA THR A 14 -11.95 3.33 -9.61
C THR A 14 -13.02 2.26 -9.42
N PHE A 15 -12.60 1.03 -9.19
CA PHE A 15 -13.47 -0.14 -9.01
C PHE A 15 -13.16 -0.84 -7.70
N THR A 16 -14.19 -1.39 -7.09
CA THR A 16 -14.11 -2.38 -6.03
C THR A 16 -14.28 -3.76 -6.65
N ASP A 17 -13.28 -4.61 -6.49
CA ASP A 17 -13.24 -5.97 -7.01
C ASP A 17 -13.67 -6.95 -5.92
N VAL A 18 -14.65 -7.79 -6.20
CA VAL A 18 -15.12 -8.83 -5.27
C VAL A 18 -14.98 -10.19 -5.91
N VAL A 19 -14.43 -11.14 -5.17
CA VAL A 19 -14.22 -12.51 -5.59
C VAL A 19 -14.76 -13.48 -4.55
N LEU A 20 -15.52 -14.46 -4.99
CA LEU A 20 -16.01 -15.57 -4.21
C LEU A 20 -15.38 -16.87 -4.72
N GLU A 21 -14.73 -17.62 -3.84
CA GLU A 21 -14.13 -18.92 -4.14
C GLU A 21 -14.90 -20.03 -3.44
N SER A 22 -15.20 -21.09 -4.18
CA SER A 22 -15.92 -22.29 -3.72
C SER A 22 -15.38 -23.54 -4.41
N GLU A 23 -15.95 -24.70 -4.15
CA GLU A 23 -15.61 -25.96 -4.84
C GLU A 23 -15.79 -25.87 -6.37
N ALA A 24 -16.72 -25.05 -6.85
CA ALA A 24 -16.95 -24.83 -8.29
C ALA A 24 -15.89 -23.92 -8.96
N GLY A 25 -14.91 -23.42 -8.19
CA GLY A 25 -13.91 -22.46 -8.63
C GLY A 25 -14.21 -21.08 -8.10
N PHE A 26 -13.84 -20.01 -8.83
CA PHE A 26 -14.13 -18.65 -8.40
C PHE A 26 -15.08 -17.91 -9.34
N GLN A 27 -15.87 -17.04 -8.74
CA GLN A 27 -16.71 -16.05 -9.41
C GLN A 27 -16.27 -14.65 -8.98
N SER A 28 -16.46 -13.66 -9.84
CA SER A 28 -16.04 -12.28 -9.53
C SER A 28 -17.01 -11.26 -10.07
N THR A 29 -17.09 -10.13 -9.40
CA THR A 29 -17.79 -8.94 -9.89
C THR A 29 -16.96 -7.69 -9.66
N LYS A 30 -17.25 -6.64 -10.44
CA LYS A 30 -16.71 -5.29 -10.28
C LYS A 30 -17.85 -4.32 -10.08
N VAL A 31 -17.70 -3.46 -9.07
CA VAL A 31 -18.60 -2.34 -8.82
C VAL A 31 -17.80 -1.04 -8.79
N LEU A 32 -18.42 0.07 -9.15
CA LEU A 32 -17.76 1.38 -9.01
C LEU A 32 -17.51 1.68 -7.54
N THR A 33 -16.32 2.18 -7.22
CA THR A 33 -15.98 2.55 -5.85
C THR A 33 -16.78 3.76 -5.40
N THR A 34 -17.47 3.63 -4.27
CA THR A 34 -18.19 4.72 -3.60
C THR A 34 -17.24 5.48 -2.70
N LEU A 35 -16.75 6.65 -3.14
CA LEU A 35 -15.67 7.39 -2.46
C LEU A 35 -16.02 7.82 -1.04
N ASN A 36 -17.28 8.20 -0.78
CA ASN A 36 -17.71 8.71 0.53
C ASN A 36 -18.03 7.61 1.54
N GLN A 37 -18.49 6.44 1.09
CA GLN A 37 -18.88 5.29 1.90
C GLN A 37 -18.43 4.00 1.20
N PRO A 38 -17.13 3.72 1.19
CA PRO A 38 -16.59 2.59 0.43
C PRO A 38 -17.13 1.24 0.91
N GLU A 39 -17.53 1.12 2.18
CA GLU A 39 -18.17 -0.07 2.74
C GLU A 39 -19.48 -0.43 2.03
N ILE A 40 -20.23 0.54 1.52
CA ILE A 40 -21.48 0.29 0.78
C ILE A 40 -21.18 -0.36 -0.57
N GLY A 41 -20.19 0.13 -1.31
CA GLY A 41 -19.77 -0.47 -2.56
C GLY A 41 -19.28 -1.91 -2.39
N VAL A 42 -18.58 -2.20 -1.30
CA VAL A 42 -18.16 -3.56 -0.95
C VAL A 42 -19.37 -4.46 -0.76
N MET A 43 -20.33 -4.05 0.07
CA MET A 43 -21.55 -4.84 0.33
C MET A 43 -22.38 -5.06 -0.93
N GLN A 44 -22.53 -4.04 -1.78
CA GLN A 44 -23.24 -4.19 -3.07
C GLN A 44 -22.61 -5.26 -3.97
N GLY A 45 -21.26 -5.26 -4.09
CA GLY A 45 -20.56 -6.28 -4.87
C GLY A 45 -20.68 -7.68 -4.26
N ILE A 46 -20.66 -7.77 -2.94
CA ILE A 46 -20.86 -9.03 -2.22
C ILE A 46 -22.28 -9.56 -2.44
N ASP A 47 -23.31 -8.76 -2.25
CA ASP A 47 -24.69 -9.15 -2.42
C ASP A 47 -24.98 -9.61 -3.86
N GLU A 48 -24.36 -8.96 -4.85
CA GLU A 48 -24.46 -9.39 -6.25
C GLU A 48 -23.88 -10.80 -6.43
N LEU A 49 -22.67 -11.07 -5.90
CA LEU A 49 -22.04 -12.39 -6.03
C LEU A 49 -22.78 -13.48 -5.28
N LEU A 50 -23.24 -13.22 -4.07
CA LEU A 50 -24.01 -14.19 -3.27
C LEU A 50 -25.30 -14.61 -3.99
N ARG A 51 -26.01 -13.64 -4.59
CA ARG A 51 -27.22 -13.93 -5.40
C ARG A 51 -26.87 -14.76 -6.65
N LEU A 52 -25.82 -14.40 -7.38
CA LEU A 52 -25.39 -15.12 -8.58
C LEU A 52 -24.93 -16.55 -8.28
N SER A 53 -24.34 -16.77 -7.10
CA SER A 53 -23.79 -18.06 -6.68
C SER A 53 -24.80 -18.91 -5.93
N ASN A 54 -25.96 -18.36 -5.55
CA ASN A 54 -26.92 -18.98 -4.66
C ASN A 54 -26.30 -19.48 -3.34
N ILE A 55 -25.43 -18.63 -2.75
CA ILE A 55 -24.72 -18.88 -1.49
C ILE A 55 -25.26 -17.91 -0.43
N GLU A 56 -25.57 -18.44 0.77
CA GLU A 56 -26.01 -17.63 1.89
C GLU A 56 -24.81 -17.06 2.65
N PRO A 57 -24.92 -15.84 3.24
CA PRO A 57 -23.85 -15.20 4.02
C PRO A 57 -23.25 -16.10 5.12
N GLY A 58 -24.08 -16.90 5.80
CA GLY A 58 -23.66 -17.80 6.86
C GLY A 58 -22.80 -18.99 6.41
N GLN A 59 -22.71 -19.26 5.10
CA GLN A 59 -21.87 -20.31 4.53
C GLN A 59 -20.42 -19.82 4.28
N ILE A 60 -20.18 -18.51 4.30
CA ILE A 60 -18.86 -17.92 4.12
C ILE A 60 -18.01 -18.20 5.35
N THR A 61 -16.84 -18.76 5.14
CA THR A 61 -15.90 -19.12 6.22
C THR A 61 -14.87 -18.04 6.52
N HIS A 62 -14.46 -17.28 5.51
CA HIS A 62 -13.47 -16.19 5.63
C HIS A 62 -13.81 -15.05 4.67
N VAL A 63 -13.65 -13.84 5.17
CA VAL A 63 -13.69 -12.61 4.37
C VAL A 63 -12.33 -11.94 4.49
N ILE A 64 -11.68 -11.66 3.35
CA ILE A 64 -10.40 -10.96 3.30
C ILE A 64 -10.58 -9.67 2.53
N HIS A 65 -10.26 -8.56 3.18
CA HIS A 65 -10.54 -7.24 2.65
C HIS A 65 -9.26 -6.40 2.50
N GLY A 66 -9.10 -5.74 1.34
CA GLY A 66 -8.07 -4.75 1.08
C GLY A 66 -8.68 -3.37 0.86
N THR A 67 -7.98 -2.33 1.29
CA THR A 67 -8.47 -0.96 1.21
C THR A 67 -7.36 0.03 0.88
N THR A 68 -7.68 1.02 0.05
CA THR A 68 -6.79 2.16 -0.25
C THR A 68 -7.04 3.36 0.66
N LEU A 69 -7.95 3.25 1.63
CA LEU A 69 -8.37 4.37 2.49
C LEU A 69 -7.18 5.04 3.19
N GLY A 70 -6.29 4.25 3.81
CA GLY A 70 -5.11 4.79 4.50
C GLY A 70 -4.14 5.50 3.56
N THR A 71 -3.85 4.92 2.40
CA THR A 71 -2.97 5.50 1.38
C THR A 71 -3.55 6.84 0.87
N ASN A 72 -4.82 6.86 0.50
CA ASN A 72 -5.49 8.07 0.02
C ASN A 72 -5.53 9.16 1.09
N THR A 73 -5.82 8.80 2.35
CA THR A 73 -5.82 9.75 3.48
C THR A 73 -4.47 10.47 3.63
N VAL A 74 -3.35 9.76 3.48
CA VAL A 74 -2.01 10.37 3.56
C VAL A 74 -1.72 11.24 2.34
N ILE A 75 -2.04 10.77 1.12
CA ILE A 75 -1.78 11.50 -0.13
C ILE A 75 -2.61 12.78 -0.21
N GLU A 76 -3.90 12.69 0.11
CA GLU A 76 -4.84 13.81 0.06
C GLU A 76 -4.77 14.75 1.28
N ARG A 77 -3.97 14.38 2.29
CA ARG A 77 -3.84 15.17 3.53
C ARG A 77 -5.16 15.36 4.29
N LYS A 78 -6.02 14.34 4.29
CA LYS A 78 -7.36 14.36 4.92
C LYS A 78 -7.45 13.50 6.18
N GLY A 79 -6.36 13.32 6.92
CA GLY A 79 -6.35 12.53 8.16
C GLY A 79 -6.78 13.33 9.39
N ALA A 80 -6.78 12.66 10.52
CA ALA A 80 -7.18 13.21 11.81
C ALA A 80 -6.26 14.36 12.25
N LYS A 81 -6.81 15.31 13.00
CA LYS A 81 -6.04 16.38 13.63
C LYS A 81 -5.10 15.79 14.69
N THR A 82 -3.83 15.68 14.35
CA THR A 82 -2.84 14.90 15.10
C THR A 82 -1.83 15.78 15.81
N ALA A 83 -1.50 15.43 17.07
CA ALA A 83 -0.35 15.98 17.79
C ALA A 83 0.77 14.95 17.91
N PHE A 84 2.00 15.43 18.04
CA PHE A 84 3.20 14.61 18.27
C PHE A 84 3.92 15.06 19.54
N LEU A 85 4.01 14.17 20.51
CA LEU A 85 4.75 14.38 21.75
C LEU A 85 6.12 13.73 21.62
N THR A 86 7.18 14.51 21.89
CA THR A 86 8.55 14.04 21.73
C THR A 86 9.46 14.57 22.82
N THR A 87 10.62 13.94 23.02
CA THR A 87 11.67 14.38 23.94
C THR A 87 12.03 15.84 23.67
N GLU A 88 12.17 16.64 24.74
CA GLU A 88 12.61 18.04 24.66
C GLU A 88 13.93 18.15 23.86
N GLY A 89 13.97 19.14 22.95
CA GLY A 89 15.08 19.32 22.00
C GLY A 89 14.91 18.60 20.66
N PHE A 90 13.95 17.67 20.50
CA PHE A 90 13.75 16.87 19.29
C PHE A 90 12.46 17.19 18.52
N ARG A 91 11.84 18.31 18.81
CA ARG A 91 10.61 18.80 18.19
C ARG A 91 10.66 18.87 16.66
N ASP A 92 11.78 19.26 16.12
CA ASP A 92 11.94 19.58 14.71
C ASP A 92 12.55 18.41 13.88
N ILE A 93 12.68 17.23 14.47
CA ILE A 93 13.25 16.06 13.79
C ILE A 93 12.45 15.65 12.53
N LEU A 94 11.11 15.83 12.54
CA LEU A 94 10.25 15.57 11.39
C LEU A 94 10.46 16.58 10.25
N GLU A 95 10.90 17.81 10.58
CA GLU A 95 11.22 18.85 9.60
C GLU A 95 12.62 18.65 9.00
N MET A 96 13.59 18.36 9.86
CA MET A 96 14.97 18.15 9.46
C MET A 96 15.11 16.90 8.59
N GLY A 97 14.45 15.82 8.98
CA GLY A 97 14.52 14.54 8.28
C GLY A 97 15.95 13.99 8.25
N TYR A 98 16.40 13.54 7.10
CA TYR A 98 17.78 13.08 6.88
C TYR A 98 18.73 14.21 6.44
N GLU A 99 18.26 15.43 6.31
CA GLU A 99 18.99 16.56 5.67
C GLU A 99 19.48 16.21 4.24
N LYS A 100 18.98 15.13 3.68
CA LYS A 100 19.35 14.63 2.35
C LYS A 100 18.57 15.39 1.28
N ARG A 101 19.27 15.78 0.22
CA ARG A 101 18.66 16.31 -1.01
C ARG A 101 18.50 15.15 -2.00
N TYR A 102 17.31 15.01 -2.57
CA TYR A 102 17.06 14.03 -3.64
C TYR A 102 17.40 14.59 -5.04
N ASP A 103 17.52 15.92 -5.16
CA ASP A 103 18.14 16.61 -6.30
C ASP A 103 19.17 17.61 -5.76
N HIS A 104 20.43 17.44 -6.11
CA HIS A 104 21.54 18.25 -5.59
C HIS A 104 21.60 19.63 -6.23
N TYR A 105 21.07 19.78 -7.44
CA TYR A 105 21.16 21.01 -8.24
C TYR A 105 19.91 21.85 -8.25
N ASP A 106 18.77 21.31 -7.80
CA ASP A 106 17.52 22.05 -7.69
C ASP A 106 17.54 22.95 -6.44
N ILE A 107 17.67 24.27 -6.66
CA ILE A 107 17.65 25.25 -5.58
C ILE A 107 16.23 25.49 -5.01
N TYR A 108 15.20 25.12 -5.74
CA TYR A 108 13.79 25.22 -5.35
C TYR A 108 13.23 23.91 -4.83
N LEU A 109 14.13 23.01 -4.40
CA LEU A 109 13.75 21.69 -3.89
C LEU A 109 12.69 21.79 -2.79
N GLU A 110 11.53 21.17 -3.04
CA GLU A 110 10.47 21.04 -2.06
C GLU A 110 10.57 19.71 -1.32
N LYS A 111 10.49 19.74 0.01
CA LYS A 111 10.33 18.53 0.83
C LYS A 111 8.85 18.28 1.09
N PRO A 112 8.42 17.00 1.22
CA PRO A 112 7.04 16.73 1.62
C PRO A 112 6.80 17.32 3.00
N PRO A 113 5.76 18.16 3.18
CA PRO A 113 5.46 18.74 4.48
C PRO A 113 5.13 17.60 5.46
N PRO A 114 5.62 17.64 6.71
CA PRO A 114 5.25 16.66 7.73
C PRO A 114 3.73 16.57 7.93
N LEU A 115 3.22 15.40 8.31
CA LEU A 115 1.79 15.20 8.57
C LEU A 115 1.31 15.99 9.79
N VAL A 116 2.19 16.17 10.77
CA VAL A 116 1.88 16.94 11.98
C VAL A 116 2.49 18.32 11.87
N PRO A 117 1.70 19.41 11.81
CA PRO A 117 2.19 20.78 11.79
C PRO A 117 3.04 21.11 13.03
N ARG A 118 4.03 21.99 12.87
CA ARG A 118 4.98 22.34 13.95
C ARG A 118 4.32 22.79 15.26
N LYS A 119 3.18 23.50 15.18
CA LYS A 119 2.42 23.95 16.36
C LYS A 119 1.88 22.81 17.23
N TYR A 120 1.68 21.62 16.64
CA TYR A 120 1.21 20.42 17.34
C TYR A 120 2.31 19.41 17.64
N ARG A 121 3.59 19.78 17.44
CA ARG A 121 4.74 18.98 17.89
C ARG A 121 5.16 19.51 19.26
N LEU A 122 4.84 18.76 20.29
CA LEU A 122 4.89 19.21 21.68
C LEU A 122 6.08 18.54 22.39
N PRO A 123 7.08 19.33 22.87
CA PRO A 123 8.20 18.77 23.61
C PRO A 123 7.75 18.36 25.03
N VAL A 124 8.28 17.24 25.50
CA VAL A 124 8.11 16.73 26.86
C VAL A 124 9.48 16.61 27.50
N ARG A 125 9.62 17.15 28.70
CA ARG A 125 10.87 17.06 29.48
C ARG A 125 10.98 15.67 30.06
N GLU A 126 11.80 14.87 29.44
CA GLU A 126 12.15 13.50 29.80
C GLU A 126 13.43 13.09 29.09
N ARG A 127 14.17 12.12 29.59
CA ARG A 127 15.30 11.52 28.87
C ARG A 127 15.64 10.14 29.41
N ILE A 128 15.68 9.15 28.53
CA ILE A 128 16.25 7.82 28.79
C ILE A 128 17.50 7.66 27.90
N SER A 129 18.57 7.08 28.43
CA SER A 129 19.78 6.76 27.65
C SER A 129 19.56 5.51 26.81
N ALA A 130 20.51 5.23 25.90
CA ALA A 130 20.49 4.03 25.06
C ALA A 130 20.58 2.72 25.89
N GLU A 131 21.16 2.79 27.09
CA GLU A 131 21.31 1.69 28.04
C GLU A 131 20.12 1.57 29.01
N GLY A 132 19.07 2.39 28.85
CA GLY A 132 17.87 2.35 29.69
C GLY A 132 17.95 3.14 31.00
N LYS A 133 19.05 3.89 31.23
CA LYS A 133 19.16 4.74 32.41
C LYS A 133 18.31 5.99 32.25
N VAL A 134 17.47 6.30 33.24
CA VAL A 134 16.74 7.57 33.30
C VAL A 134 17.72 8.69 33.61
N LEU A 135 17.92 9.59 32.66
CA LEU A 135 18.77 10.79 32.78
C LEU A 135 17.98 12.01 33.25
N VAL A 136 16.73 12.11 32.79
CA VAL A 136 15.76 13.13 33.21
C VAL A 136 14.43 12.42 33.41
N GLU A 137 13.87 12.56 34.60
CA GLU A 137 12.55 12.03 34.94
C GLU A 137 11.46 12.69 34.08
N LEU A 138 10.40 11.93 33.82
CA LEU A 138 9.24 12.43 33.10
C LEU A 138 8.55 13.54 33.91
N ASP A 139 8.42 14.73 33.33
CA ASP A 139 7.71 15.85 33.94
C ASP A 139 6.20 15.67 33.82
N HIS A 140 5.59 15.07 34.85
CA HIS A 140 4.14 14.81 34.91
C HIS A 140 3.31 16.10 34.79
N ASN A 141 3.78 17.23 35.39
CA ASN A 141 3.04 18.49 35.34
C ASN A 141 2.99 19.04 33.91
N GLN A 142 4.10 18.96 33.19
CA GLN A 142 4.15 19.37 31.79
C GLN A 142 3.24 18.48 30.93
N VAL A 143 3.21 17.17 31.18
CA VAL A 143 2.28 16.25 30.47
C VAL A 143 0.84 16.65 30.73
N LEU A 144 0.44 16.95 31.96
CA LEU A 144 -0.92 17.41 32.27
C LEU A 144 -1.26 18.76 31.60
N GLN A 145 -0.30 19.69 31.51
CA GLN A 145 -0.50 20.92 30.73
C GLN A 145 -0.69 20.61 29.24
N THR A 146 0.11 19.69 28.70
CA THR A 146 -0.01 19.23 27.32
C THR A 146 -1.40 18.61 27.08
N ILE A 147 -1.92 17.79 27.98
CA ILE A 147 -3.25 17.18 27.86
C ILE A 147 -4.35 18.26 27.81
N ARG A 148 -4.24 19.33 28.62
CA ARG A 148 -5.18 20.47 28.53
C ARG A 148 -5.13 21.15 27.16
N PHE A 149 -3.93 21.33 26.61
CA PHE A 149 -3.75 21.87 25.26
C PHE A 149 -4.37 20.94 24.19
N LEU A 150 -4.16 19.62 24.28
CA LEU A 150 -4.75 18.65 23.36
C LEU A 150 -6.28 18.76 23.35
N LYS A 151 -6.89 18.90 24.54
CA LYS A 151 -8.34 19.08 24.68
C LYS A 151 -8.82 20.40 24.10
N GLN A 152 -8.11 21.50 24.39
CA GLN A 152 -8.47 22.84 23.89
C GLN A 152 -8.39 22.93 22.36
N GLU A 153 -7.40 22.28 21.76
CA GLU A 153 -7.19 22.27 20.32
C GLU A 153 -8.01 21.18 19.62
N GLU A 154 -8.86 20.44 20.32
CA GLU A 154 -9.68 19.35 19.75
C GLU A 154 -8.84 18.36 18.94
N ILE A 155 -7.72 17.90 19.52
CA ILE A 155 -6.86 16.91 18.90
C ILE A 155 -7.56 15.56 18.91
N GLU A 156 -7.59 14.89 17.76
CA GLU A 156 -8.27 13.60 17.55
C GLU A 156 -7.33 12.40 17.73
N ALA A 157 -6.01 12.62 17.50
CA ALA A 157 -5.00 11.58 17.63
C ALA A 157 -3.68 12.11 18.16
N VAL A 158 -2.96 11.28 18.91
CA VAL A 158 -1.65 11.60 19.45
C VAL A 158 -0.63 10.53 19.09
N ALA A 159 0.48 10.95 18.50
CA ALA A 159 1.69 10.14 18.40
C ALA A 159 2.64 10.50 19.55
N VAL A 160 3.16 9.49 20.25
CA VAL A 160 4.19 9.67 21.28
C VAL A 160 5.47 9.01 20.80
N GLY A 161 6.57 9.79 20.72
CA GLY A 161 7.85 9.31 20.23
C GLY A 161 9.00 9.90 21.04
N PHE A 162 9.55 9.09 21.96
CA PHE A 162 10.69 9.48 22.78
C PHE A 162 11.98 8.80 22.31
N LEU A 163 13.10 9.40 22.67
CA LEU A 163 14.41 8.83 22.35
C LEU A 163 14.59 7.47 23.03
N HIS A 164 15.17 6.55 22.30
CA HIS A 164 15.43 5.16 22.76
C HIS A 164 14.21 4.35 23.22
N ALA A 165 12.97 4.86 22.97
CA ALA A 165 11.75 4.16 23.35
C ALA A 165 11.57 2.81 22.62
N TYR A 166 12.23 2.60 21.49
CA TYR A 166 12.25 1.30 20.80
C TYR A 166 12.78 0.15 21.70
N ALA A 167 13.64 0.46 22.65
CA ALA A 167 14.19 -0.48 23.63
C ALA A 167 13.65 -0.24 25.07
N HIS A 168 13.31 1.00 25.40
CA HIS A 168 12.94 1.43 26.76
C HIS A 168 11.64 2.26 26.74
N PRO A 169 10.45 1.62 26.62
CA PRO A 169 9.18 2.31 26.35
C PRO A 169 8.49 2.94 27.56
N VAL A 170 9.09 2.86 28.77
CA VAL A 170 8.42 3.18 30.03
C VAL A 170 7.83 4.59 30.07
N HIS A 171 8.55 5.61 29.55
CA HIS A 171 8.03 6.97 29.53
C HIS A 171 6.89 7.16 28.51
N GLU A 172 6.95 6.53 27.35
CA GLU A 172 5.83 6.54 26.38
C GLU A 172 4.58 5.90 26.97
N GLN A 173 4.71 4.77 27.66
CA GLN A 173 3.62 4.07 28.34
C GLN A 173 2.98 4.94 29.43
N LYS A 174 3.79 5.54 30.30
CA LYS A 174 3.30 6.47 31.35
C LYS A 174 2.54 7.65 30.74
N VAL A 175 3.04 8.24 29.64
CA VAL A 175 2.35 9.35 28.97
C VAL A 175 1.03 8.90 28.37
N ARG A 176 0.98 7.75 27.72
CA ARG A 176 -0.28 7.17 27.23
C ARG A 176 -1.29 6.99 28.35
N ASP A 177 -0.88 6.38 29.45
CA ASP A 177 -1.77 6.08 30.58
C ASP A 177 -2.32 7.38 31.19
N LEU A 178 -1.50 8.44 31.31
CA LEU A 178 -1.95 9.76 31.74
C LEU A 178 -2.92 10.41 30.74
N ILE A 179 -2.65 10.32 29.44
CA ILE A 179 -3.55 10.84 28.42
C ILE A 179 -4.90 10.13 28.49
N LEU A 180 -4.91 8.80 28.54
CA LEU A 180 -6.15 8.02 28.54
C LEU A 180 -6.94 8.14 29.83
N SER A 181 -6.29 8.44 30.98
CA SER A 181 -7.01 8.74 32.23
C SER A 181 -7.81 10.05 32.17
N GLU A 182 -7.30 11.06 31.45
CA GLU A 182 -7.92 12.38 31.31
C GLU A 182 -8.82 12.49 30.05
N LEU A 183 -8.46 11.79 28.98
CA LEU A 183 -9.11 11.80 27.67
C LEU A 183 -9.30 10.37 27.14
N PRO A 184 -10.21 9.56 27.70
CA PRO A 184 -10.32 8.12 27.41
C PRO A 184 -10.72 7.81 25.95
N GLY A 185 -11.29 8.78 25.23
CA GLY A 185 -11.66 8.62 23.81
C GLY A 185 -10.56 9.01 22.81
N LEU A 186 -9.39 9.50 23.29
CA LEU A 186 -8.34 9.98 22.41
C LEU A 186 -7.52 8.80 21.82
N SER A 187 -7.28 8.84 20.51
CA SER A 187 -6.44 7.84 19.85
C SER A 187 -4.96 8.11 20.16
N VAL A 188 -4.30 7.20 20.89
CA VAL A 188 -2.88 7.32 21.25
C VAL A 188 -2.06 6.22 20.60
N CYS A 189 -0.98 6.58 19.92
CA CYS A 189 -0.04 5.68 19.26
C CYS A 189 1.37 5.88 19.83
N LEU A 190 1.99 4.81 20.33
CA LEU A 190 3.36 4.84 20.84
C LEU A 190 4.36 4.42 19.77
N SER A 191 5.49 5.11 19.68
CA SER A 191 6.54 4.77 18.71
C SER A 191 7.16 3.39 18.99
N SER A 192 7.20 3.00 20.24
CA SER A 192 7.66 1.69 20.71
C SER A 192 6.74 0.52 20.31
N GLU A 193 5.47 0.79 19.95
CA GLU A 193 4.52 -0.22 19.48
C GLU A 193 4.40 -0.22 17.95
N VAL A 194 4.33 0.97 17.35
CA VAL A 194 4.11 1.12 15.89
C VAL A 194 5.35 0.75 15.09
N CYS A 195 6.53 1.20 15.53
CA CYS A 195 7.80 0.99 14.85
C CYS A 195 8.95 0.86 15.87
N PRO A 196 9.12 -0.28 16.56
CA PRO A 196 10.13 -0.49 17.60
C PRO A 196 11.55 -0.65 17.02
N GLU A 197 11.95 0.31 16.21
CA GLU A 197 13.24 0.31 15.50
C GLU A 197 14.06 1.56 15.80
N MET A 198 15.39 1.41 15.72
CA MET A 198 16.30 2.55 15.77
C MET A 198 16.02 3.52 14.63
N ARG A 199 16.52 4.74 14.76
CA ARG A 199 16.37 5.89 13.86
C ARG A 199 15.06 6.63 14.11
N GLU A 200 15.23 7.74 14.82
CA GLU A 200 14.13 8.55 15.33
C GLU A 200 13.24 9.10 14.20
N TYR A 201 13.82 9.59 13.12
CA TYR A 201 13.05 10.17 12.02
C TYR A 201 12.09 9.16 11.40
N ASP A 202 12.58 7.96 11.03
CA ASP A 202 11.75 6.90 10.46
C ASP A 202 10.66 6.45 11.44
N ARG A 203 11.07 6.20 12.71
CA ARG A 203 10.15 5.74 13.77
C ARG A 203 9.06 6.76 14.02
N PHE A 204 9.41 8.05 14.17
CA PHE A 204 8.47 9.11 14.47
C PHE A 204 7.57 9.43 13.26
N SER A 205 8.12 9.45 12.05
CA SER A 205 7.33 9.63 10.82
C SER A 205 6.27 8.52 10.69
N THR A 206 6.66 7.26 10.90
CA THR A 206 5.75 6.11 10.85
C THR A 206 4.67 6.18 11.93
N THR A 207 5.05 6.57 13.16
CA THR A 207 4.11 6.70 14.28
C THR A 207 3.12 7.83 14.05
N CYS A 208 3.59 8.97 13.56
CA CYS A 208 2.73 10.10 13.19
C CYS A 208 1.75 9.72 12.07
N ALA A 209 2.22 9.00 11.05
CA ALA A 209 1.36 8.53 9.97
C ALA A 209 0.31 7.53 10.49
N ASN A 210 0.69 6.60 11.39
CA ASN A 210 -0.27 5.68 12.01
C ASN A 210 -1.34 6.44 12.81
N ALA A 211 -0.94 7.40 13.65
CA ALA A 211 -1.87 8.21 14.43
C ALA A 211 -2.80 9.04 13.53
N TYR A 212 -2.25 9.59 12.45
CA TYR A 212 -2.96 10.42 11.48
C TYR A 212 -4.09 9.70 10.75
N ILE A 213 -3.90 8.41 10.41
CA ILE A 213 -4.90 7.63 9.67
C ILE A 213 -5.82 6.79 10.58
N ARG A 214 -5.39 6.51 11.82
CA ARG A 214 -6.04 5.54 12.70
C ARG A 214 -7.51 5.85 12.99
N PRO A 215 -7.93 7.08 13.37
CA PRO A 215 -9.34 7.35 13.65
C PRO A 215 -10.26 7.08 12.45
N LEU A 216 -9.84 7.46 11.24
CA LEU A 216 -10.61 7.22 10.01
C LEU A 216 -10.73 5.72 9.69
N VAL A 217 -9.59 5.02 9.72
CA VAL A 217 -9.56 3.60 9.38
C VAL A 217 -10.32 2.78 10.42
N SER A 218 -10.14 3.06 11.72
CA SER A 218 -10.89 2.36 12.78
C SER A 218 -12.39 2.54 12.64
N GLY A 219 -12.86 3.78 12.44
CA GLY A 219 -14.29 4.05 12.23
C GLY A 219 -14.85 3.39 10.96
N TYR A 220 -14.04 3.31 9.90
CA TYR A 220 -14.41 2.55 8.69
C TYR A 220 -14.55 1.05 8.99
N LEU A 221 -13.58 0.45 9.69
CA LEU A 221 -13.60 -0.98 10.02
C LEU A 221 -14.76 -1.35 10.94
N GLU A 222 -15.09 -0.50 11.91
CA GLU A 222 -16.25 -0.67 12.79
C GLU A 222 -17.58 -0.66 12.00
N ARG A 223 -17.74 0.27 11.05
CA ARG A 223 -18.95 0.30 10.19
C ARG A 223 -19.01 -0.93 9.27
N LEU A 224 -17.88 -1.35 8.72
CA LEU A 224 -17.80 -2.55 7.89
C LEU A 224 -18.20 -3.80 8.69
N GLU A 225 -17.63 -4.00 9.88
CA GLU A 225 -17.95 -5.12 10.78
C GLU A 225 -19.46 -5.18 11.10
N LYS A 226 -20.04 -4.01 11.40
CA LYS A 226 -21.48 -3.90 11.67
C LYS A 226 -22.33 -4.31 10.47
N LEU A 227 -22.00 -3.82 9.26
CA LEU A 227 -22.71 -4.18 8.03
C LEU A 227 -22.64 -5.67 7.73
N PHE A 228 -21.49 -6.31 7.94
CA PHE A 228 -21.35 -7.76 7.79
C PHE A 228 -22.20 -8.54 8.79
N ALA A 229 -22.19 -8.11 10.05
CA ALA A 229 -23.03 -8.74 11.09
C ALA A 229 -24.53 -8.60 10.77
N GLU A 230 -24.99 -7.43 10.32
CA GLU A 230 -26.36 -7.16 9.92
C GLU A 230 -26.77 -7.98 8.68
N ALA A 231 -25.82 -8.26 7.77
CA ALA A 231 -26.06 -9.09 6.59
C ALA A 231 -26.00 -10.60 6.88
N GLY A 232 -25.77 -11.01 8.14
CA GLY A 232 -25.81 -12.43 8.54
C GLY A 232 -24.52 -13.21 8.32
N PHE A 233 -23.37 -12.54 8.16
CA PHE A 233 -22.08 -13.22 8.14
C PHE A 233 -21.69 -13.67 9.54
N GLY A 234 -21.35 -14.95 9.68
CA GLY A 234 -20.88 -15.54 10.95
C GLY A 234 -19.37 -15.66 11.06
N CYS A 235 -18.62 -15.26 10.03
CA CYS A 235 -17.17 -15.40 9.97
C CYS A 235 -16.42 -14.09 10.32
N SER A 236 -15.15 -14.22 10.68
CA SER A 236 -14.27 -13.08 10.93
C SER A 236 -13.85 -12.39 9.63
N ILE A 237 -13.78 -11.07 9.67
CA ILE A 237 -13.21 -10.26 8.61
C ILE A 237 -11.70 -10.09 8.88
N HIS A 238 -10.91 -10.27 7.83
CA HIS A 238 -9.46 -10.10 7.86
C HIS A 238 -9.03 -9.00 6.90
N LEU A 239 -7.97 -8.29 7.22
CA LEU A 239 -7.42 -7.21 6.41
C LEU A 239 -6.11 -7.63 5.76
N MET A 240 -5.98 -7.38 4.46
CA MET A 240 -4.73 -7.57 3.74
C MET A 240 -3.71 -6.50 4.15
N MET A 241 -2.49 -6.92 4.49
CA MET A 241 -1.39 -6.03 4.84
C MET A 241 -0.42 -5.81 3.67
N SER A 242 0.31 -4.71 3.73
CA SER A 242 1.36 -4.32 2.77
C SER A 242 2.48 -5.35 2.60
N GLY A 243 2.74 -6.15 3.63
CA GLY A 243 3.76 -7.23 3.60
C GLY A 243 3.32 -8.52 2.91
N GLY A 244 2.09 -8.59 2.40
CA GLY A 244 1.61 -9.77 1.66
C GLY A 244 0.91 -10.83 2.50
N GLY A 245 0.61 -10.54 3.78
CA GLY A 245 -0.22 -11.39 4.63
C GLY A 245 -1.49 -10.67 5.07
N TRP A 246 -2.41 -11.38 5.71
CA TRP A 246 -3.62 -10.78 6.26
C TRP A 246 -3.68 -10.92 7.80
N THR A 247 -4.39 -10.01 8.44
CA THR A 247 -4.53 -9.88 9.90
C THR A 247 -5.97 -9.64 10.30
N ASN A 248 -6.27 -9.73 11.59
CA ASN A 248 -7.60 -9.47 12.13
C ASN A 248 -7.92 -7.95 12.20
N LEU A 249 -9.22 -7.63 12.39
CA LEU A 249 -9.71 -6.26 12.51
C LEU A 249 -9.04 -5.47 13.66
N GLN A 250 -8.80 -6.11 14.78
CA GLN A 250 -8.22 -5.49 15.98
C GLN A 250 -6.80 -4.99 15.73
N THR A 251 -5.96 -5.84 15.14
CA THR A 251 -4.58 -5.49 14.76
C THR A 251 -4.57 -4.44 13.63
N ALA A 252 -5.45 -4.57 12.65
CA ALA A 252 -5.61 -3.60 11.57
C ALA A 252 -6.04 -2.22 12.09
N SER A 253 -6.97 -2.15 13.03
CA SER A 253 -7.41 -0.91 13.70
C SER A 253 -6.29 -0.28 14.56
N LYS A 254 -5.45 -1.09 15.21
CA LYS A 254 -4.32 -0.59 16.01
C LYS A 254 -3.17 -0.09 15.13
N PHE A 255 -2.88 -0.78 14.04
CA PHE A 255 -1.76 -0.51 13.14
C PHE A 255 -2.19 -0.32 11.68
N PRO A 256 -3.09 0.63 11.38
CA PRO A 256 -3.58 0.82 10.02
C PRO A 256 -2.49 1.22 9.02
N ILE A 257 -1.34 1.70 9.49
CA ILE A 257 -0.17 1.97 8.66
C ILE A 257 0.32 0.72 7.89
N ARG A 258 0.04 -0.48 8.39
CA ARG A 258 0.38 -1.76 7.75
C ARG A 258 -0.59 -2.17 6.64
N LEU A 259 -1.68 -1.42 6.44
CA LEU A 259 -2.65 -1.66 5.36
C LEU A 259 -2.34 -0.86 4.10
N LEU A 260 -1.35 0.05 4.15
CA LEU A 260 -0.97 0.84 2.98
C LEU A 260 -0.48 -0.09 1.85
N GLU A 261 -0.91 0.19 0.61
CA GLU A 261 -0.56 -0.62 -0.56
C GLU A 261 -1.01 -2.11 -0.48
N SER A 262 -2.11 -2.42 0.26
CA SER A 262 -2.62 -3.79 0.40
C SER A 262 -3.10 -4.40 -0.92
N GLY A 263 -3.77 -3.64 -1.79
CA GLY A 263 -4.22 -4.10 -3.11
C GLY A 263 -3.06 -4.58 -3.98
N PRO A 264 -2.02 -3.74 -4.21
CA PRO A 264 -0.82 -4.15 -4.93
C PRO A 264 -0.09 -5.35 -4.33
N ALA A 265 -0.04 -5.45 -3.00
CA ALA A 265 0.53 -6.61 -2.32
C ALA A 265 -0.23 -7.90 -2.69
N GLY A 266 -1.57 -7.85 -2.73
CA GLY A 266 -2.40 -8.96 -3.19
C GLY A 266 -2.07 -9.35 -4.62
N GLY A 267 -1.95 -8.38 -5.52
CA GLY A 267 -1.56 -8.62 -6.91
C GLY A 267 -0.22 -9.35 -7.04
N ALA A 268 0.79 -8.93 -6.27
CA ALA A 268 2.09 -9.60 -6.25
C ALA A 268 2.00 -11.04 -5.70
N ILE A 269 1.17 -11.29 -4.68
CA ILE A 269 0.91 -12.64 -4.15
C ILE A 269 0.21 -13.52 -5.19
N MET A 270 -0.75 -12.98 -5.94
CA MET A 270 -1.39 -13.71 -7.04
C MET A 270 -0.37 -14.09 -8.10
N ALA A 271 0.49 -13.17 -8.51
CA ALA A 271 1.53 -13.45 -9.49
C ALA A 271 2.56 -14.47 -8.95
N ALA A 272 2.92 -14.41 -7.66
CA ALA A 272 3.77 -15.41 -7.03
C ALA A 272 3.15 -16.79 -7.00
N GLY A 273 1.83 -16.88 -6.78
CA GLY A 273 1.06 -18.12 -6.93
C GLY A 273 1.14 -18.69 -8.34
N GLY A 274 0.88 -17.84 -9.34
CA GLY A 274 0.99 -18.22 -10.76
C GLY A 274 2.42 -18.64 -11.16
N ALA A 275 3.44 -17.97 -10.59
CA ALA A 275 4.83 -18.37 -10.80
C ALA A 275 5.09 -19.80 -10.32
N ARG A 276 4.64 -20.15 -9.11
CA ARG A 276 4.75 -21.52 -8.57
C ARG A 276 3.97 -22.53 -9.39
N GLU A 277 2.73 -22.22 -9.80
CA GLU A 277 1.89 -23.10 -10.63
C GLU A 277 2.50 -23.37 -12.01
N CYS A 278 3.26 -22.41 -12.54
CA CYS A 278 3.93 -22.53 -13.86
C CYS A 278 5.41 -22.92 -13.75
N GLU A 279 5.92 -23.24 -12.57
CA GLU A 279 7.32 -23.61 -12.30
C GLU A 279 8.32 -22.57 -12.84
N LEU A 280 8.08 -21.28 -12.47
CA LEU A 280 8.89 -20.14 -12.90
C LEU A 280 9.70 -19.57 -11.74
N ASP A 281 11.00 -19.54 -11.89
CA ASP A 281 11.94 -19.07 -10.85
C ASP A 281 12.02 -17.52 -10.81
N GLU A 282 12.02 -16.87 -11.98
CA GLU A 282 12.16 -15.43 -12.11
C GLU A 282 10.96 -14.86 -12.88
N VAL A 283 10.17 -14.01 -12.21
CA VAL A 283 8.97 -13.40 -12.76
C VAL A 283 8.95 -11.89 -12.54
N LEU A 284 8.56 -11.16 -13.57
CA LEU A 284 8.13 -9.77 -13.51
C LEU A 284 6.60 -9.75 -13.47
N SER A 285 6.02 -9.31 -12.36
CA SER A 285 4.58 -9.04 -12.33
C SER A 285 4.29 -7.64 -12.87
N LEU A 286 3.27 -7.51 -13.70
CA LEU A 286 2.77 -6.26 -14.22
C LEU A 286 1.28 -6.15 -13.89
N ASP A 287 0.94 -5.24 -12.99
CA ASP A 287 -0.42 -4.86 -12.65
C ASP A 287 -0.72 -3.48 -13.24
N MET A 288 -1.74 -3.37 -14.08
CA MET A 288 -2.18 -2.07 -14.60
C MET A 288 -3.69 -1.93 -14.46
N GLY A 289 -4.08 -0.97 -13.66
CA GLY A 289 -5.47 -0.56 -13.46
C GLY A 289 -5.85 0.67 -14.29
N GLY A 290 -6.88 1.38 -13.84
CA GLY A 290 -7.33 2.62 -14.47
C GLY A 290 -6.41 3.81 -14.23
N THR A 291 -5.69 3.87 -13.09
CA THR A 291 -4.93 5.06 -12.66
C THR A 291 -3.43 4.85 -12.72
N THR A 292 -2.93 3.69 -12.28
CA THR A 292 -1.50 3.39 -12.15
C THR A 292 -1.17 2.00 -12.67
N ALA A 293 0.10 1.82 -13.03
CA ALA A 293 0.69 0.49 -13.23
C ALA A 293 1.71 0.22 -12.12
N LYS A 294 1.83 -1.05 -11.73
CA LYS A 294 2.73 -1.51 -10.67
C LYS A 294 3.52 -2.72 -11.14
N ILE A 295 4.78 -2.73 -10.76
CA ILE A 295 5.73 -3.77 -11.15
C ILE A 295 6.37 -4.33 -9.90
N CYS A 296 6.44 -5.67 -9.79
CA CYS A 296 7.15 -6.38 -8.74
C CYS A 296 8.05 -7.46 -9.34
N LEU A 297 9.23 -7.63 -8.78
CA LEU A 297 10.10 -8.75 -9.08
C LEU A 297 9.82 -9.90 -8.11
N ILE A 298 9.66 -11.10 -8.64
CA ILE A 298 9.35 -12.32 -7.90
C ILE A 298 10.44 -13.33 -8.20
N ARG A 299 10.99 -13.95 -7.17
CA ARG A 299 12.01 -14.98 -7.27
C ARG A 299 11.62 -16.19 -6.44
N ASP A 300 11.77 -17.38 -7.01
CA ASP A 300 11.44 -18.66 -6.37
C ASP A 300 10.02 -18.65 -5.76
N GLY A 301 9.08 -18.00 -6.47
CA GLY A 301 7.71 -17.84 -6.01
C GLY A 301 7.52 -16.88 -4.81
N VAL A 302 8.53 -16.05 -4.47
CA VAL A 302 8.48 -15.06 -3.38
C VAL A 302 8.65 -13.65 -3.95
N PRO A 303 7.70 -12.72 -3.73
CA PRO A 303 7.85 -11.32 -4.09
C PRO A 303 8.99 -10.65 -3.32
N GLU A 304 9.74 -9.78 -3.97
CA GLU A 304 10.72 -8.96 -3.26
C GLU A 304 10.03 -8.06 -2.24
N SER A 305 10.63 -7.93 -1.06
CA SER A 305 10.10 -7.15 0.04
C SER A 305 11.08 -6.08 0.53
N SER A 306 10.54 -5.04 1.14
CA SER A 306 11.30 -3.97 1.76
C SER A 306 10.70 -3.62 3.12
N ARG A 307 11.53 -3.07 4.00
CA ARG A 307 11.07 -2.51 5.27
C ARG A 307 10.97 -0.98 5.24
N SER A 308 11.30 -0.38 4.11
CA SER A 308 11.26 1.06 3.93
C SER A 308 10.39 1.39 2.73
N PHE A 309 9.40 2.20 2.98
CA PHE A 309 8.42 2.64 1.99
C PHE A 309 8.33 4.17 2.02
N GLU A 310 8.11 4.79 0.88
CA GLU A 310 7.85 6.22 0.78
C GLU A 310 6.48 6.47 0.18
N THR A 311 5.67 7.24 0.88
CA THR A 311 4.35 7.68 0.40
C THR A 311 4.31 9.18 0.16
N ALA A 312 3.29 9.65 -0.57
CA ALA A 312 3.06 11.08 -0.83
C ALA A 312 4.31 11.81 -1.38
N ARG A 313 4.97 11.22 -2.38
CA ARG A 313 6.13 11.83 -3.04
C ARG A 313 5.74 13.15 -3.71
N VAL A 314 6.51 14.20 -3.45
CA VAL A 314 6.37 15.50 -4.12
C VAL A 314 6.75 15.38 -5.60
N TYR A 315 7.82 14.63 -5.88
CA TYR A 315 8.25 14.26 -7.23
C TYR A 315 8.09 12.75 -7.40
N ARG A 316 7.11 12.33 -8.19
CA ARG A 316 6.71 10.92 -8.31
C ARG A 316 7.85 9.97 -8.65
N ASP A 317 8.76 10.41 -9.52
CA ASP A 317 9.82 9.57 -10.07
C ASP A 317 11.14 9.66 -9.27
N GLN A 318 11.17 10.44 -8.16
CA GLN A 318 12.39 10.64 -7.38
C GLN A 318 12.27 10.02 -5.98
N LYS A 319 13.10 9.00 -5.72
CA LYS A 319 13.26 8.41 -4.38
C LYS A 319 13.82 9.45 -3.41
N GLY A 320 13.28 9.52 -2.21
CA GLY A 320 13.64 10.49 -1.17
C GLY A 320 12.77 11.74 -1.15
N SER A 321 11.86 11.90 -2.12
CA SER A 321 10.91 13.02 -2.17
C SER A 321 9.60 12.77 -1.41
N GLY A 322 9.43 11.61 -0.81
CA GLY A 322 8.23 11.23 -0.07
C GLY A 322 8.42 11.21 1.45
N LEU A 323 7.33 10.94 2.15
CA LEU A 323 7.36 10.67 3.59
C LEU A 323 7.89 9.25 3.83
N PRO A 324 8.99 9.08 4.56
CA PRO A 324 9.51 7.76 4.86
C PRO A 324 8.66 7.06 5.91
N LEU A 325 8.30 5.82 5.63
CA LEU A 325 7.58 4.92 6.52
C LEU A 325 8.38 3.63 6.69
N ARG A 326 8.44 3.13 7.92
CA ARG A 326 9.04 1.85 8.26
C ARG A 326 7.97 0.83 8.57
N VAL A 327 7.55 0.14 7.53
CA VAL A 327 6.58 -0.95 7.58
C VAL A 327 7.03 -2.04 6.62
N PRO A 328 6.76 -3.32 6.90
CA PRO A 328 6.96 -4.38 5.92
C PRO A 328 6.07 -4.14 4.72
N VAL A 329 6.67 -4.08 3.53
CA VAL A 329 5.93 -3.92 2.26
C VAL A 329 6.49 -4.87 1.21
N ILE A 330 5.64 -5.37 0.34
CA ILE A 330 6.10 -5.93 -0.92
C ILE A 330 6.68 -4.78 -1.74
N GLU A 331 7.87 -4.97 -2.27
CA GLU A 331 8.53 -3.91 -3.01
C GLU A 331 7.96 -3.78 -4.42
N LEU A 332 7.37 -2.65 -4.66
CA LEU A 332 6.69 -2.32 -5.90
C LEU A 332 7.24 -1.02 -6.48
N VAL A 333 7.33 -0.96 -7.80
CA VAL A 333 7.49 0.31 -8.52
C VAL A 333 6.14 0.74 -9.04
N GLU A 334 5.68 1.88 -8.58
CA GLU A 334 4.46 2.50 -9.06
C GLU A 334 4.77 3.47 -10.19
N ILE A 335 4.00 3.35 -11.27
CA ILE A 335 4.13 4.17 -12.47
C ILE A 335 2.80 4.91 -12.65
N GLY A 336 2.87 6.22 -12.85
CA GLY A 336 1.70 7.05 -13.14
C GLY A 336 1.14 6.81 -14.56
N ALA A 337 0.88 5.55 -14.88
CA ALA A 337 0.37 5.09 -16.15
C ALA A 337 -0.77 4.08 -15.93
N GLY A 338 -1.95 4.36 -16.44
CA GLY A 338 -3.12 3.50 -16.36
C GLY A 338 -4.06 3.76 -17.51
N GLY A 339 -5.17 3.02 -17.59
CA GLY A 339 -6.17 3.18 -18.65
C GLY A 339 -6.75 4.59 -18.74
N GLY A 340 -6.96 5.26 -17.60
CA GLY A 340 -7.46 6.64 -17.51
C GLY A 340 -6.37 7.71 -17.65
N SER A 341 -5.11 7.37 -17.85
CA SER A 341 -4.05 8.36 -18.01
C SER A 341 -4.28 9.25 -19.23
N PHE A 342 -4.24 10.58 -19.01
CA PHE A 342 -4.43 11.55 -20.10
C PHE A 342 -3.29 11.49 -21.10
N ALA A 343 -3.65 11.44 -22.39
CA ALA A 343 -2.74 11.64 -23.50
C ALA A 343 -2.82 13.09 -23.98
N ARG A 344 -1.69 13.76 -24.14
CA ARG A 344 -1.62 15.18 -24.52
C ARG A 344 -0.41 15.47 -25.40
N VAL A 345 -0.44 16.56 -26.13
CA VAL A 345 0.69 17.07 -26.89
C VAL A 345 1.38 18.16 -26.07
N ASP A 346 2.70 18.06 -25.91
CA ASP A 346 3.51 19.08 -25.24
C ASP A 346 3.90 20.22 -26.20
N ALA A 347 4.52 21.28 -25.65
CA ALA A 347 4.96 22.44 -26.44
C ALA A 347 5.98 22.11 -27.55
N MET A 348 6.64 20.94 -27.48
CA MET A 348 7.56 20.44 -28.48
C MET A 348 6.89 19.48 -29.48
N LYS A 349 5.56 19.46 -29.55
CA LYS A 349 4.76 18.58 -30.40
C LYS A 349 5.02 17.08 -30.14
N ARG A 350 5.32 16.68 -28.89
CA ARG A 350 5.49 15.29 -28.51
C ARG A 350 4.26 14.78 -27.76
N ILE A 351 3.87 13.54 -28.01
CA ILE A 351 2.82 12.89 -27.22
C ILE A 351 3.36 12.57 -25.82
N ARG A 352 2.64 12.98 -24.81
CA ARG A 352 2.87 12.67 -23.39
C ARG A 352 1.68 11.94 -22.82
N VAL A 353 1.93 10.91 -22.01
CA VAL A 353 0.87 10.14 -21.35
C VAL A 353 1.12 10.13 -19.84
N GLY A 354 0.07 10.48 -19.09
CA GLY A 354 0.16 10.60 -17.63
C GLY A 354 0.94 11.84 -17.16
N PRO A 355 1.32 11.90 -15.86
CA PRO A 355 0.88 11.01 -14.77
C PRO A 355 -0.56 11.29 -14.28
N ARG A 356 -1.22 12.35 -14.79
CA ARG A 356 -2.61 12.67 -14.43
C ARG A 356 -3.57 11.68 -15.07
N SER A 357 -4.58 11.25 -14.29
CA SER A 357 -5.62 10.32 -14.72
C SER A 357 -6.99 10.97 -14.66
N ALA A 358 -7.90 10.55 -15.54
CA ALA A 358 -9.30 10.94 -15.55
C ALA A 358 -10.09 10.33 -14.38
N GLY A 359 -9.55 9.32 -13.69
CA GLY A 359 -10.25 8.60 -12.64
C GLY A 359 -11.44 7.79 -13.18
N SER A 360 -12.42 7.57 -12.31
CA SER A 360 -13.72 6.95 -12.66
C SER A 360 -14.74 7.98 -13.13
N GLU A 361 -14.66 9.19 -12.59
CA GLU A 361 -15.56 10.30 -12.89
C GLU A 361 -14.73 11.60 -12.98
N PRO A 362 -14.82 12.36 -14.08
CA PRO A 362 -15.64 12.11 -15.27
C PRO A 362 -15.16 10.92 -16.12
N GLY A 363 -13.97 10.33 -15.84
CA GLY A 363 -13.43 9.18 -16.55
C GLY A 363 -12.92 9.48 -17.97
N PRO A 364 -12.49 8.45 -18.70
CA PRO A 364 -12.20 8.52 -20.14
C PRO A 364 -13.35 9.13 -20.95
N ALA A 365 -13.04 9.79 -22.05
CA ALA A 365 -14.06 10.36 -22.93
C ALA A 365 -15.08 9.31 -23.39
N SER A 366 -14.63 8.10 -23.65
CA SER A 366 -15.46 6.95 -24.04
C SER A 366 -16.48 6.51 -22.98
N TYR A 367 -16.34 6.88 -21.69
CA TYR A 367 -17.34 6.54 -20.67
C TYR A 367 -18.64 7.32 -20.80
N GLY A 368 -18.61 8.48 -21.49
CA GLY A 368 -19.79 9.31 -21.67
C GLY A 368 -20.27 10.03 -20.41
N LEU A 369 -19.44 10.10 -19.36
CA LEU A 369 -19.74 10.73 -18.07
C LEU A 369 -19.25 12.19 -17.98
N GLY A 370 -18.96 12.82 -19.12
CA GLY A 370 -18.51 14.22 -19.19
C GLY A 370 -16.99 14.40 -19.37
N GLY A 371 -16.22 13.34 -19.45
CA GLY A 371 -14.81 13.38 -19.83
C GLY A 371 -14.62 13.88 -21.25
N GLY A 372 -13.68 14.82 -21.47
CA GLY A 372 -13.41 15.40 -22.79
C GLY A 372 -11.93 15.36 -23.19
N GLU A 373 -11.06 14.87 -22.32
CA GLU A 373 -9.65 14.68 -22.61
C GLU A 373 -9.36 13.24 -23.03
N PRO A 374 -8.52 13.01 -24.05
CA PRO A 374 -8.21 11.64 -24.50
C PRO A 374 -7.36 10.89 -23.47
N THR A 375 -7.64 9.61 -23.32
CA THR A 375 -6.93 8.71 -22.40
C THR A 375 -6.36 7.49 -23.11
N VAL A 376 -5.60 6.67 -22.38
CA VAL A 376 -5.11 5.36 -22.87
C VAL A 376 -6.28 4.43 -23.21
N THR A 377 -7.38 4.48 -22.45
CA THR A 377 -8.61 3.71 -22.74
C THR A 377 -9.21 4.12 -24.08
N ASP A 378 -9.32 5.43 -24.36
CA ASP A 378 -9.84 5.95 -25.63
C ASP A 378 -8.95 5.53 -26.81
N ALA A 379 -7.62 5.57 -26.63
CA ALA A 379 -6.67 5.11 -27.63
C ALA A 379 -6.80 3.60 -27.90
N ASN A 380 -6.94 2.77 -26.87
CA ASN A 380 -7.18 1.33 -27.02
C ASN A 380 -8.51 1.04 -27.71
N LEU A 381 -9.56 1.79 -27.40
CA LEU A 381 -10.87 1.62 -28.03
C LEU A 381 -10.81 1.92 -29.53
N LEU A 382 -10.17 3.04 -29.93
CA LEU A 382 -10.00 3.43 -31.33
C LEU A 382 -9.17 2.43 -32.15
N LEU A 383 -8.22 1.75 -31.51
CA LEU A 383 -7.42 0.71 -32.15
C LEU A 383 -8.08 -0.67 -32.16
N GLY A 384 -9.32 -0.80 -31.63
CA GLY A 384 -10.06 -2.05 -31.59
C GLY A 384 -9.56 -3.05 -30.53
N ASN A 385 -8.72 -2.61 -29.58
CA ASN A 385 -8.22 -3.47 -28.51
C ASN A 385 -9.26 -3.71 -27.40
N LEU A 386 -10.34 -2.92 -27.37
CA LEU A 386 -11.44 -3.02 -26.41
C LEU A 386 -12.77 -3.26 -27.14
N ASN A 387 -13.57 -4.21 -26.64
CA ASN A 387 -14.94 -4.36 -27.07
C ASN A 387 -15.83 -3.32 -26.36
N PRO A 388 -16.45 -2.38 -27.09
CA PRO A 388 -17.24 -1.31 -26.48
C PRO A 388 -18.45 -1.82 -25.69
N GLU A 389 -19.02 -2.96 -26.05
CA GLU A 389 -20.22 -3.52 -25.41
C GLU A 389 -19.90 -4.41 -24.21
N TYR A 390 -18.63 -4.81 -24.02
CA TYR A 390 -18.24 -5.77 -22.99
C TYR A 390 -17.20 -5.22 -22.00
N PHE A 391 -17.13 -3.91 -21.86
CA PHE A 391 -16.23 -3.29 -20.89
C PHE A 391 -16.77 -3.45 -19.45
N ALA A 392 -15.88 -3.73 -18.48
CA ALA A 392 -16.23 -4.04 -17.10
C ALA A 392 -17.30 -5.16 -16.96
N GLY A 393 -17.20 -6.21 -17.82
CA GLY A 393 -18.17 -7.31 -17.83
C GLY A 393 -19.54 -6.92 -18.42
N GLY A 394 -19.58 -5.94 -19.30
CA GLY A 394 -20.80 -5.42 -19.93
C GLY A 394 -21.58 -4.39 -19.09
N LYS A 395 -21.03 -3.95 -17.95
CA LYS A 395 -21.66 -2.96 -17.10
C LYS A 395 -21.52 -1.51 -17.62
N ILE A 396 -20.52 -1.27 -18.46
CA ILE A 396 -20.24 0.05 -19.07
C ILE A 396 -20.12 -0.15 -20.58
N THR A 397 -20.96 0.55 -21.33
CA THR A 397 -20.85 0.63 -22.80
C THR A 397 -19.96 1.81 -23.17
N LEU A 398 -18.86 1.56 -23.89
CA LEU A 398 -17.95 2.60 -24.31
C LEU A 398 -18.43 3.30 -25.57
N ASN A 399 -18.39 4.62 -25.58
CA ASN A 399 -18.77 5.45 -26.70
C ASN A 399 -17.58 5.74 -27.61
N LEU A 400 -17.57 5.11 -28.81
CA LEU A 400 -16.49 5.26 -29.79
C LEU A 400 -16.41 6.67 -30.34
N ASP A 401 -17.55 7.34 -30.60
CA ASP A 401 -17.58 8.69 -31.19
C ASP A 401 -16.96 9.73 -30.24
N LEU A 402 -17.22 9.60 -28.94
CA LEU A 402 -16.61 10.49 -27.94
C LEU A 402 -15.10 10.29 -27.84
N ALA A 403 -14.63 9.04 -27.87
CA ALA A 403 -13.20 8.72 -27.91
C ALA A 403 -12.54 9.30 -29.16
N GLU A 404 -13.17 9.10 -30.33
CA GLU A 404 -12.70 9.65 -31.61
C GLU A 404 -12.62 11.18 -31.59
N LYS A 405 -13.66 11.83 -31.11
CA LYS A 405 -13.69 13.28 -30.96
C LYS A 405 -12.56 13.80 -30.07
N ALA A 406 -12.35 13.19 -28.92
CA ALA A 406 -11.31 13.59 -27.96
C ALA A 406 -9.91 13.45 -28.56
N VAL A 407 -9.59 12.28 -29.15
CA VAL A 407 -8.28 12.02 -29.76
C VAL A 407 -8.05 12.91 -30.98
N SER A 408 -9.06 13.06 -31.87
CA SER A 408 -8.95 13.85 -33.06
C SER A 408 -8.72 15.34 -32.76
N GLN A 409 -9.43 15.91 -31.80
CA GLN A 409 -9.31 17.33 -31.49
C GLN A 409 -8.05 17.67 -30.68
N LYS A 410 -7.66 16.82 -29.72
CA LYS A 410 -6.62 17.15 -28.74
C LYS A 410 -5.23 16.58 -29.07
N ILE A 411 -5.14 15.61 -29.99
CA ILE A 411 -3.86 15.02 -30.38
C ILE A 411 -3.68 15.09 -31.90
N ALA A 412 -4.56 14.42 -32.65
CA ALA A 412 -4.40 14.29 -34.11
C ALA A 412 -4.37 15.65 -34.81
N GLY A 413 -5.31 16.55 -34.47
CA GLY A 413 -5.38 17.90 -35.04
C GLY A 413 -4.19 18.78 -34.65
N MET A 414 -3.63 18.62 -33.45
CA MET A 414 -2.45 19.39 -33.03
C MET A 414 -1.16 18.92 -33.71
N LEU A 415 -1.08 17.64 -34.07
CA LEU A 415 0.07 17.02 -34.73
C LEU A 415 -0.08 16.91 -36.23
N GLU A 416 -1.26 17.22 -36.78
CA GLU A 416 -1.62 17.08 -38.19
C GLU A 416 -1.42 15.66 -38.73
N VAL A 417 -1.86 14.64 -37.91
CA VAL A 417 -1.73 13.22 -38.22
C VAL A 417 -3.08 12.50 -38.06
N ASP A 418 -3.13 11.26 -38.53
CA ASP A 418 -4.32 10.42 -38.41
C ASP A 418 -4.61 10.04 -36.93
N LYS A 419 -5.90 9.85 -36.60
CA LYS A 419 -6.37 9.48 -35.28
C LYS A 419 -5.83 8.13 -34.76
N HIS A 420 -5.69 7.13 -35.65
CA HIS A 420 -5.13 5.83 -35.28
C HIS A 420 -3.63 5.92 -35.04
N TRP A 421 -2.92 6.73 -35.83
CA TRP A 421 -1.51 7.04 -35.59
C TRP A 421 -1.32 7.72 -34.21
N SER A 422 -2.17 8.70 -33.89
CA SER A 422 -2.17 9.39 -32.60
C SER A 422 -2.44 8.43 -31.44
N SER A 423 -3.40 7.52 -31.62
CA SER A 423 -3.72 6.48 -30.65
C SER A 423 -2.54 5.52 -30.45
N LEU A 424 -1.94 5.04 -31.55
CA LEU A 424 -0.75 4.18 -31.49
C LEU A 424 0.43 4.87 -30.80
N GLY A 425 0.69 6.15 -31.11
CA GLY A 425 1.73 6.94 -30.46
C GLY A 425 1.49 7.13 -28.96
N SER A 426 0.23 7.24 -28.56
CA SER A 426 -0.14 7.30 -27.13
C SER A 426 0.14 5.98 -26.42
N LEU A 427 -0.21 4.84 -27.04
CA LEU A 427 0.10 3.51 -26.48
C LEU A 427 1.60 3.25 -26.44
N GLU A 428 2.33 3.59 -27.49
CA GLU A 428 3.79 3.45 -27.54
C GLU A 428 4.45 4.23 -26.39
N THR A 429 4.00 5.46 -26.15
CA THR A 429 4.52 6.31 -25.08
C THR A 429 4.28 5.70 -23.68
N VAL A 430 3.09 5.19 -23.41
CA VAL A 430 2.79 4.60 -22.10
C VAL A 430 3.54 3.29 -21.88
N GLU A 431 3.69 2.48 -22.92
CA GLU A 431 4.42 1.21 -22.88
C GLU A 431 5.93 1.43 -22.68
N GLU A 432 6.52 2.47 -23.32
CA GLU A 432 7.90 2.85 -23.06
C GLU A 432 8.10 3.32 -21.62
N ASN A 433 7.19 4.11 -21.08
CA ASN A 433 7.27 4.56 -19.69
C ASN A 433 7.28 3.35 -18.74
N MET A 434 6.39 2.36 -18.95
CA MET A 434 6.33 1.15 -18.14
C MET A 434 7.59 0.28 -18.33
N ALA A 435 8.05 0.09 -19.57
CA ALA A 435 9.25 -0.70 -19.84
C ALA A 435 10.51 -0.07 -19.22
N ASN A 436 10.64 1.26 -19.30
CA ASN A 436 11.78 1.97 -18.72
C ASN A 436 11.77 1.89 -17.18
N ALA A 437 10.60 2.03 -16.54
CA ALA A 437 10.48 1.86 -15.10
C ALA A 437 10.87 0.44 -14.66
N ALA A 438 10.45 -0.59 -15.41
CA ALA A 438 10.86 -1.98 -15.17
C ALA A 438 12.36 -2.18 -15.30
N LYS A 439 12.99 -1.61 -16.35
CA LYS A 439 14.46 -1.68 -16.56
C LYS A 439 15.22 -1.04 -15.40
N VAL A 440 14.82 0.17 -14.99
CA VAL A 440 15.45 0.89 -13.88
C VAL A 440 15.37 0.07 -12.59
N HIS A 441 14.17 -0.44 -12.26
CA HIS A 441 13.98 -1.26 -11.07
C HIS A 441 14.84 -2.53 -11.09
N ALA A 442 14.87 -3.23 -12.22
CA ALA A 442 15.68 -4.44 -12.37
C ALA A 442 17.18 -4.15 -12.20
N VAL A 443 17.68 -3.06 -12.80
CA VAL A 443 19.10 -2.64 -12.67
C VAL A 443 19.42 -2.30 -11.21
N GLU A 444 18.57 -1.56 -10.52
CA GLU A 444 18.74 -1.25 -9.10
C GLU A 444 18.83 -2.51 -8.21
N ARG A 445 18.22 -3.61 -8.65
CA ARG A 445 18.23 -4.92 -7.98
C ARG A 445 19.25 -5.91 -8.54
N GLY A 446 20.07 -5.50 -9.51
CA GLY A 446 21.03 -6.37 -10.17
C GLY A 446 20.38 -7.52 -10.94
N ARG A 447 19.19 -7.30 -11.51
CA ARG A 447 18.41 -8.30 -12.26
C ARG A 447 18.53 -8.09 -13.75
N VAL A 448 18.38 -9.17 -14.51
CA VAL A 448 18.44 -9.19 -15.98
C VAL A 448 17.09 -9.68 -16.49
N LEU A 449 16.27 -8.76 -17.03
CA LEU A 449 14.85 -9.00 -17.33
C LEU A 449 14.60 -10.04 -18.42
N ASN A 450 15.51 -10.25 -19.38
CA ASN A 450 15.32 -11.24 -20.43
C ASN A 450 15.28 -12.70 -19.93
N ARG A 451 15.62 -12.95 -18.66
CA ARG A 451 15.51 -14.26 -18.00
C ARG A 451 14.16 -14.45 -17.29
N HIS A 452 13.40 -13.36 -17.14
CA HIS A 452 12.13 -13.41 -16.45
C HIS A 452 11.00 -13.87 -17.39
N ALA A 453 9.97 -14.48 -16.84
CA ALA A 453 8.65 -14.50 -17.44
C ALA A 453 7.85 -13.28 -16.95
N MET A 454 6.87 -12.81 -17.72
CA MET A 454 5.95 -11.76 -17.29
C MET A 454 4.60 -12.36 -16.91
N ILE A 455 4.08 -12.00 -15.73
CA ILE A 455 2.69 -12.29 -15.34
C ILE A 455 1.95 -10.95 -15.31
N ALA A 456 0.98 -10.77 -16.23
CA ALA A 456 0.27 -9.52 -16.40
C ALA A 456 -1.20 -9.65 -15.99
N PHE A 457 -1.66 -8.72 -15.16
CA PHE A 457 -3.02 -8.70 -14.60
C PHE A 457 -3.46 -7.25 -14.33
N GLY A 458 -4.67 -7.07 -13.76
CA GLY A 458 -5.35 -5.78 -13.73
C GLY A 458 -6.16 -5.55 -15.02
N GLY A 459 -7.00 -4.53 -15.02
CA GLY A 459 -7.91 -4.27 -16.15
C GLY A 459 -7.21 -3.84 -17.43
N GLY A 460 -6.01 -3.27 -17.34
CA GLY A 460 -5.27 -2.71 -18.47
C GLY A 460 -4.04 -3.52 -18.90
N ALA A 461 -3.31 -4.14 -17.98
CA ALA A 461 -2.03 -4.76 -18.28
C ALA A 461 -2.06 -5.82 -19.41
N PRO A 462 -3.07 -6.70 -19.51
CA PRO A 462 -3.13 -7.68 -20.59
C PRO A 462 -3.07 -7.06 -22.00
N LEU A 463 -3.62 -5.86 -22.20
CA LEU A 463 -3.62 -5.16 -23.48
C LEU A 463 -2.21 -4.73 -23.93
N HIS A 464 -1.32 -4.45 -22.98
CA HIS A 464 0.02 -3.90 -23.20
C HIS A 464 1.15 -4.93 -22.99
N ALA A 465 0.86 -6.05 -22.31
CA ALA A 465 1.86 -7.00 -21.81
C ALA A 465 2.81 -7.52 -22.90
N CYS A 466 2.30 -7.93 -24.05
CA CYS A 466 3.13 -8.49 -25.14
C CYS A 466 4.08 -7.44 -25.72
N ARG A 467 3.65 -6.19 -25.83
CA ARG A 467 4.49 -5.10 -26.37
C ARG A 467 5.57 -4.69 -25.35
N ILE A 468 5.20 -4.60 -24.06
CA ILE A 468 6.15 -4.36 -22.98
C ILE A 468 7.17 -5.49 -22.87
N ALA A 469 6.73 -6.75 -22.88
CA ALA A 469 7.61 -7.91 -22.85
C ALA A 469 8.65 -7.88 -23.97
N ARG A 470 8.23 -7.56 -25.21
CA ARG A 470 9.14 -7.40 -26.35
C ARG A 470 10.20 -6.30 -26.12
N LYS A 471 9.81 -5.15 -25.52
CA LYS A 471 10.74 -4.05 -25.18
C LYS A 471 11.72 -4.43 -24.07
N LEU A 472 11.37 -5.38 -23.23
CA LEU A 472 12.17 -5.91 -22.14
C LEU A 472 13.00 -7.16 -22.52
N GLY A 473 12.79 -7.72 -23.70
CA GLY A 473 13.41 -8.98 -24.12
C GLY A 473 12.87 -10.21 -23.40
N ILE A 474 11.64 -10.12 -22.86
CA ILE A 474 10.94 -11.20 -22.18
C ILE A 474 10.21 -12.06 -23.21
N GLU A 475 10.43 -13.37 -23.20
CA GLU A 475 9.88 -14.29 -24.19
C GLU A 475 8.53 -14.90 -23.77
N ARG A 476 8.28 -15.00 -22.47
CA ARG A 476 7.06 -15.65 -21.94
C ARG A 476 6.18 -14.64 -21.23
N VAL A 477 4.93 -14.53 -21.67
CA VAL A 477 3.88 -13.71 -21.06
C VAL A 477 2.72 -14.61 -20.65
N ILE A 478 2.30 -14.50 -19.40
CA ILE A 478 1.20 -15.25 -18.82
C ILE A 478 0.12 -14.27 -18.39
N ILE A 479 -1.09 -14.50 -18.87
CA ILE A 479 -2.29 -13.80 -18.43
C ILE A 479 -3.12 -14.81 -17.63
N PRO A 480 -3.14 -14.71 -16.30
CA PRO A 480 -3.86 -15.71 -15.49
C PRO A 480 -5.37 -15.58 -15.62
N LYS A 481 -6.08 -16.68 -15.38
CA LYS A 481 -7.54 -16.64 -15.26
C LYS A 481 -7.92 -15.67 -14.13
N GLY A 482 -8.87 -14.77 -14.41
CA GLY A 482 -9.27 -13.73 -13.45
C GLY A 482 -8.30 -12.56 -13.36
N ALA A 483 -7.45 -12.35 -14.38
CA ALA A 483 -6.51 -11.23 -14.43
C ALA A 483 -7.14 -9.87 -14.06
N GLY A 484 -8.39 -9.63 -14.46
CA GLY A 484 -9.11 -8.39 -14.16
C GLY A 484 -9.37 -8.14 -12.67
N VAL A 485 -9.33 -9.16 -11.81
CA VAL A 485 -9.54 -9.10 -10.35
C VAL A 485 -8.36 -9.70 -9.58
N GLY A 486 -7.16 -9.55 -10.12
CA GLY A 486 -5.95 -10.22 -9.65
C GLY A 486 -5.60 -9.92 -8.19
N SER A 487 -5.75 -8.68 -7.73
CA SER A 487 -5.49 -8.31 -6.34
C SER A 487 -6.41 -9.05 -5.37
N ALA A 488 -7.71 -9.07 -5.63
CA ALA A 488 -8.68 -9.78 -4.79
C ALA A 488 -8.45 -11.32 -4.79
N LEU A 489 -8.07 -11.90 -5.94
CA LEU A 489 -7.65 -13.32 -6.01
C LEU A 489 -6.39 -13.57 -5.17
N GLY A 490 -5.44 -12.63 -5.18
CA GLY A 490 -4.23 -12.71 -4.37
C GLY A 490 -4.51 -12.69 -2.87
N PHE A 491 -5.54 -11.98 -2.42
CA PHE A 491 -5.96 -12.00 -1.02
C PHE A 491 -6.37 -13.39 -0.55
N LEU A 492 -7.08 -14.16 -1.39
CA LEU A 492 -7.46 -15.54 -1.08
C LEU A 492 -6.26 -16.50 -1.01
N ARG A 493 -5.13 -16.13 -1.61
CA ARG A 493 -3.89 -16.91 -1.64
C ARG A 493 -2.84 -16.43 -0.64
N ALA A 494 -3.06 -15.26 -0.05
CA ALA A 494 -2.16 -14.71 0.96
C ALA A 494 -2.21 -15.54 2.25
N PRO A 495 -1.05 -15.74 2.93
CA PRO A 495 -1.03 -16.40 4.22
C PRO A 495 -1.54 -15.48 5.32
N MET A 496 -2.07 -16.07 6.38
CA MET A 496 -2.18 -15.37 7.65
C MET A 496 -0.77 -15.17 8.18
N SER A 497 -0.36 -13.93 8.42
CA SER A 497 0.99 -13.64 8.91
C SER A 497 1.04 -12.38 9.75
N PHE A 498 1.94 -12.37 10.72
CA PHE A 498 2.27 -11.18 11.50
C PHE A 498 3.78 -11.07 11.68
N GLU A 499 4.32 -9.91 11.33
CA GLU A 499 5.76 -9.65 11.46
C GLU A 499 6.04 -8.84 12.73
N VAL A 500 6.93 -9.37 13.56
CA VAL A 500 7.46 -8.69 14.74
C VAL A 500 8.90 -8.30 14.47
N VAL A 501 9.27 -7.07 14.82
CA VAL A 501 10.60 -6.54 14.62
C VAL A 501 11.10 -5.91 15.90
N ARG A 502 12.39 -6.10 16.17
CA ARG A 502 13.09 -5.44 17.28
C ARG A 502 14.46 -4.96 16.81
N SER A 503 14.86 -3.80 17.26
CA SER A 503 16.25 -3.36 17.09
C SER A 503 17.04 -3.74 18.33
N PHE A 504 18.15 -4.44 18.11
CA PHE A 504 19.13 -4.79 19.14
C PHE A 504 20.50 -4.28 18.73
N LYS A 505 21.14 -3.51 19.58
CA LYS A 505 22.48 -2.97 19.36
C LYS A 505 23.41 -3.49 20.43
N THR A 506 24.48 -4.18 20.02
CA THR A 506 25.56 -4.59 20.92
C THR A 506 26.91 -4.41 20.22
N GLN A 507 27.98 -4.27 20.99
CA GLN A 507 29.33 -4.39 20.47
C GLN A 507 29.66 -5.88 20.29
N PHE A 508 30.36 -6.23 19.21
CA PHE A 508 30.68 -7.63 18.95
C PHE A 508 31.48 -8.30 20.09
N SER A 509 32.37 -7.52 20.75
CA SER A 509 33.10 -7.94 21.95
C SER A 509 32.22 -8.23 23.18
N HIS A 510 30.98 -7.75 23.19
CA HIS A 510 30.00 -7.93 24.27
C HIS A 510 28.75 -8.67 23.77
N PHE A 511 28.90 -9.46 22.70
CA PHE A 511 27.79 -10.23 22.17
C PHE A 511 27.46 -11.40 23.08
N GLU A 512 26.27 -11.37 23.67
CA GLU A 512 25.71 -12.43 24.52
C GLU A 512 24.62 -13.18 23.77
N LEU A 513 24.91 -14.43 23.39
CA LEU A 513 23.96 -15.28 22.66
C LEU A 513 22.64 -15.49 23.42
N ASP A 514 22.70 -15.63 24.74
CA ASP A 514 21.51 -15.81 25.59
C ASP A 514 20.59 -14.58 25.58
N GLN A 515 21.14 -13.39 25.45
CA GLN A 515 20.35 -12.17 25.32
C GLN A 515 19.62 -12.13 23.98
N VAL A 516 20.29 -12.49 22.89
CA VAL A 516 19.68 -12.57 21.57
C VAL A 516 18.59 -13.63 21.54
N ASN A 517 18.84 -14.82 22.10
CA ASN A 517 17.85 -15.89 22.17
C ASN A 517 16.60 -15.48 22.96
N ARG A 518 16.74 -14.78 24.09
CA ARG A 518 15.61 -14.24 24.84
C ARG A 518 14.76 -13.27 24.01
N ILE A 519 15.40 -12.35 23.28
CA ILE A 519 14.69 -11.42 22.39
C ILE A 519 13.93 -12.18 21.30
N LEU A 520 14.56 -13.17 20.67
CA LEU A 520 13.93 -14.01 19.64
C LEU A 520 12.74 -14.81 20.20
N GLU A 521 12.87 -15.35 21.42
CA GLU A 521 11.77 -16.05 22.11
C GLU A 521 10.60 -15.12 22.45
N GLU A 522 10.89 -13.88 22.88
CA GLU A 522 9.86 -12.86 23.12
C GLU A 522 9.14 -12.47 21.82
N MET A 523 9.89 -12.23 20.74
CA MET A 523 9.34 -11.94 19.42
C MET A 523 8.50 -13.11 18.91
N SER A 524 8.97 -14.34 19.10
CA SER A 524 8.25 -15.56 18.72
C SER A 524 6.93 -15.68 19.50
N ARG A 525 6.94 -15.47 20.80
CA ARG A 525 5.73 -15.49 21.64
C ARG A 525 4.73 -14.42 21.22
N GLU A 526 5.20 -13.21 20.90
CA GLU A 526 4.35 -12.12 20.43
C GLU A 526 3.70 -12.49 19.08
N ALA A 527 4.49 -12.98 18.11
CA ALA A 527 3.99 -13.41 16.81
C ALA A 527 2.97 -14.55 16.92
N HIS A 528 3.24 -15.55 17.78
CA HIS A 528 2.29 -16.63 18.05
C HIS A 528 0.99 -16.13 18.69
N SER A 529 1.08 -15.23 19.68
CA SER A 529 -0.11 -14.71 20.36
C SER A 529 -1.03 -13.96 19.39
N MET A 530 -0.46 -13.21 18.46
CA MET A 530 -1.22 -12.51 17.41
C MET A 530 -1.87 -13.50 16.43
N ASN A 531 -1.20 -14.60 16.07
CA ASN A 531 -1.76 -15.61 15.18
C ASN A 531 -2.80 -16.52 15.89
N LEU A 532 -2.61 -16.88 17.15
CA LEU A 532 -3.58 -17.67 17.92
C LEU A 532 -4.91 -16.94 18.14
N GLN A 533 -4.87 -15.62 18.32
CA GLN A 533 -6.08 -14.78 18.38
C GLN A 533 -6.89 -14.82 17.07
N GLN A 534 -6.32 -15.36 15.99
CA GLN A 534 -6.91 -15.45 14.67
C GLN A 534 -7.40 -16.86 14.31
N ASN A 535 -7.44 -17.81 15.23
CA ASN A 535 -7.86 -19.22 15.02
C ASN A 535 -7.03 -19.99 13.98
N ALA A 536 -5.73 -19.71 13.86
CA ALA A 536 -4.85 -20.43 12.94
C ALA A 536 -4.43 -21.79 13.50
N GLY A 537 -4.76 -22.88 12.80
CA GLY A 537 -4.49 -24.26 13.24
C GLY A 537 -3.01 -24.68 13.18
N SER A 538 -2.13 -23.98 12.47
CA SER A 538 -0.68 -24.21 12.43
C SER A 538 0.05 -22.90 12.15
N CYS A 539 1.12 -22.61 12.88
CA CYS A 539 1.96 -21.43 12.68
C CYS A 539 3.34 -21.87 12.20
N LEU A 540 3.74 -21.39 11.01
CA LEU A 540 5.12 -21.46 10.55
C LEU A 540 5.86 -20.22 11.02
N LEU A 541 6.85 -20.41 11.90
CA LEU A 541 7.73 -19.34 12.33
C LEU A 541 8.93 -19.27 11.38
N TYR A 542 9.13 -18.12 10.77
CA TYR A 542 10.30 -17.83 9.95
C TYR A 542 11.05 -16.63 10.52
N THR A 543 12.34 -16.81 10.81
CA THR A 543 13.22 -15.73 11.27
C THR A 543 14.21 -15.39 10.16
N SER A 544 14.28 -14.11 9.78
CA SER A 544 15.26 -13.62 8.82
C SER A 544 15.97 -12.39 9.40
N PRO A 545 17.29 -12.37 9.45
CA PRO A 545 18.02 -11.16 9.77
C PRO A 545 17.80 -10.14 8.65
N SER A 546 17.45 -8.89 9.02
CA SER A 546 17.32 -7.82 8.04
C SER A 546 18.68 -7.52 7.40
N PRO A 547 18.76 -7.26 6.08
CA PRO A 547 19.99 -6.84 5.43
C PRO A 547 20.64 -5.56 6.00
N ARG A 548 19.91 -4.82 6.82
CA ARG A 548 20.43 -3.65 7.56
C ARG A 548 21.01 -4.00 8.94
N ASP A 549 20.73 -5.18 9.47
CA ASP A 549 21.41 -5.73 10.65
C ASP A 549 22.80 -6.22 10.29
N ALA A 550 23.16 -6.07 9.08
CA ALA A 550 24.30 -6.57 8.37
C ALA A 550 25.57 -5.73 8.49
N THR A 551 25.83 -5.18 9.64
CA THR A 551 27.24 -5.17 10.07
C THR A 551 27.76 -6.60 10.23
N LEU A 552 26.90 -7.57 10.47
CA LEU A 552 27.21 -9.00 10.45
C LEU A 552 27.29 -9.61 9.04
N SER A 553 26.51 -9.15 8.05
CA SER A 553 26.54 -9.69 6.69
C SER A 553 27.69 -9.16 5.83
N ARG A 554 28.47 -8.20 6.32
CA ARG A 554 29.69 -7.69 5.65
C ARG A 554 30.98 -8.26 6.17
N MET A 555 30.93 -9.19 7.10
CA MET A 555 32.14 -9.94 7.46
C MET A 555 32.46 -10.94 6.37
N PRO A 556 33.70 -10.95 5.85
CA PRO A 556 34.13 -12.00 4.93
C PRO A 556 34.05 -13.35 5.63
N ALA A 557 33.64 -14.38 4.89
CA ALA A 557 33.48 -15.76 5.38
C ALA A 557 34.82 -16.39 5.85
N SER A 558 35.85 -15.60 6.10
CA SER A 558 37.21 -15.98 6.52
C SER A 558 37.64 -15.29 7.82
N ALA A 559 36.72 -15.04 8.73
CA ALA A 559 37.08 -14.63 10.11
C ALA A 559 36.55 -15.64 11.12
#